data_cbb84d0e1febc59b2998b647fae20e99
#
_entry.id   cbb84d0e1febc59b2998b647fae20e99
#
_cell.length_a   1.000
_cell.length_b   1.000
_cell.length_c   1.000
_cell.angle_alpha   90.00
_cell.angle_beta   90.00
_cell.angle_gamma   90.00
#
_symmetry.space_group_name_H-M   'P 1'
#
loop_
_entity.id
_entity.type
_entity.pdbx_description
1 polymer ?
#
loop_
_entity_poly.entity_id
_entity_poly.type
_entity_poly.pdbx_seq_one_letter_code
_entity_poly.pdbx_strand_id
1 'polypeptide(L)'
;AFFSGTRFVPIISTVVYMFVGIALYFLWPLAQRGIYALGGLVTGSGYAGTLIFGLIKRALIPFGLHHVFYTPFWHTALGGTAEVAGQIVEGGQNIFFAELANSGSIAKFSSDAARYFSGEFIFMIFGLPGAALAMYRCAKPEKKKAAGGLLLSAALTCILTGITEPIEFSFLFVAPALFVVQVILAGSAYMIAHMLDIAVGL
;
A
#
# COMPACT_ATOMS: atom_id res chain seq x y z
N ALA A 1 -11.06 46.47 2.36
CA ALA A 1 -10.80 45.34 1.46
C ALA A 1 -9.90 44.24 2.03
N PHE A 2 -9.50 44.28 3.33
CA PHE A 2 -8.65 43.26 3.94
C PHE A 2 -9.39 41.92 4.10
N PHE A 3 -10.71 41.93 4.29
CA PHE A 3 -11.55 40.76 4.54
C PHE A 3 -12.51 40.42 3.41
N SER A 4 -12.20 40.68 2.16
CA SER A 4 -13.09 40.33 1.03
C SER A 4 -12.56 39.17 0.20
N GLY A 5 -13.46 38.37 -0.35
CA GLY A 5 -13.17 37.28 -1.28
C GLY A 5 -12.39 36.12 -0.68
N THR A 6 -11.39 35.63 -1.40
CA THR A 6 -10.61 34.41 -1.06
C THR A 6 -9.78 34.54 0.22
N ARG A 7 -9.61 35.73 0.78
CA ARG A 7 -8.83 35.96 2.01
C ARG A 7 -9.44 35.35 3.27
N PHE A 8 -10.77 35.12 3.27
CA PHE A 8 -11.43 34.42 4.36
C PHE A 8 -11.24 32.90 4.33
N VAL A 9 -10.88 32.33 3.17
CA VAL A 9 -10.73 30.88 3.02
C VAL A 9 -9.75 30.29 4.05
N PRO A 10 -8.53 30.83 4.26
CA PRO A 10 -7.63 30.29 5.27
C PRO A 10 -8.19 30.35 6.70
N ILE A 11 -8.87 31.45 7.05
CA ILE A 11 -9.45 31.62 8.39
C ILE A 11 -10.57 30.62 8.62
N ILE A 12 -11.51 30.51 7.67
CA ILE A 12 -12.61 29.56 7.76
C ILE A 12 -12.09 28.13 7.77
N SER A 13 -11.12 27.80 6.90
CA SER A 13 -10.49 26.48 6.86
C SER A 13 -9.84 26.14 8.19
N THR A 14 -9.09 27.06 8.81
CA THR A 14 -8.46 26.83 10.11
C THR A 14 -9.49 26.50 11.18
N VAL A 15 -10.59 27.25 11.25
CA VAL A 15 -11.67 27.02 12.22
C VAL A 15 -12.34 25.67 11.96
N VAL A 16 -12.67 25.37 10.71
CA VAL A 16 -13.32 24.10 10.32
C VAL A 16 -12.40 22.91 10.65
N TYR A 17 -11.12 22.97 10.25
CA TYR A 17 -10.18 21.89 10.53
C TYR A 17 -9.86 21.72 12.02
N MET A 18 -9.94 22.78 12.82
CA MET A 18 -9.85 22.67 14.27
C MET A 18 -11.00 21.81 14.83
N PHE A 19 -12.23 22.03 14.39
CA PHE A 19 -13.38 21.19 14.79
C PHE A 19 -13.26 19.76 14.23
N VAL A 20 -12.80 19.60 13.00
CA VAL A 20 -12.52 18.27 12.42
C VAL A 20 -11.44 17.54 13.23
N GLY A 21 -10.38 18.23 13.65
CA GLY A 21 -9.33 17.65 14.51
C GLY A 21 -9.89 17.18 15.86
N ILE A 22 -10.74 17.98 16.50
CA ILE A 22 -11.41 17.61 17.75
C ILE A 22 -12.32 16.38 17.53
N ALA A 23 -13.10 16.37 16.46
CA ALA A 23 -13.96 15.22 16.12
C ALA A 23 -13.11 13.94 15.88
N LEU A 24 -12.01 14.06 15.14
CA LEU A 24 -11.09 12.96 14.89
C LEU A 24 -10.42 12.45 16.16
N TYR A 25 -10.11 13.29 17.13
CA TYR A 25 -9.58 12.88 18.42
C TYR A 25 -10.48 11.84 19.11
N PHE A 26 -11.78 11.96 19.01
CA PHE A 26 -12.72 10.99 19.56
C PHE A 26 -13.00 9.80 18.63
N LEU A 27 -12.97 10.00 17.33
CA LEU A 27 -13.27 8.96 16.35
C LEU A 27 -12.06 8.06 16.07
N TRP A 28 -10.85 8.60 16.10
CA TRP A 28 -9.62 7.89 15.75
C TRP A 28 -9.35 6.65 16.61
N PRO A 29 -9.54 6.66 17.95
CA PRO A 29 -9.35 5.47 18.76
C PRO A 29 -10.28 4.30 18.38
N LEU A 30 -11.47 4.60 17.84
CA LEU A 30 -12.37 3.57 17.34
C LEU A 30 -11.82 2.93 16.04
N ALA A 31 -11.34 3.75 15.12
CA ALA A 31 -10.69 3.27 13.89
C ALA A 31 -9.44 2.43 14.22
N GLN A 32 -8.59 2.90 15.15
CA GLN A 32 -7.42 2.15 15.61
C GLN A 32 -7.79 0.78 16.18
N ARG A 33 -8.80 0.70 17.06
CA ARG A 33 -9.25 -0.58 17.60
C ARG A 33 -9.69 -1.56 16.51
N GLY A 34 -10.39 -1.06 15.48
CA GLY A 34 -10.75 -1.86 14.30
C GLY A 34 -9.54 -2.38 13.54
N ILE A 35 -8.54 -1.53 13.30
CA ILE A 35 -7.29 -1.92 12.62
C ILE A 35 -6.51 -2.95 13.45
N TYR A 36 -6.39 -2.76 14.77
CA TYR A 36 -5.71 -3.71 15.63
C TYR A 36 -6.44 -5.05 15.74
N ALA A 37 -7.79 -5.05 15.77
CA ALA A 37 -8.58 -6.29 15.76
C ALA A 37 -8.39 -7.07 14.45
N LEU A 38 -8.43 -6.38 13.30
CA LEU A 38 -8.11 -6.96 12.00
C LEU A 38 -6.65 -7.44 11.95
N GLY A 39 -5.75 -6.68 12.56
CA GLY A 39 -4.35 -7.01 12.68
C GLY A 39 -4.12 -8.34 13.38
N GLY A 40 -4.77 -8.57 14.51
CA GLY A 40 -4.70 -9.83 15.24
C GLY A 40 -5.18 -11.03 14.40
N LEU A 41 -6.23 -10.85 13.60
CA LEU A 41 -6.69 -11.85 12.62
C LEU A 41 -5.63 -12.13 11.54
N VAL A 42 -5.04 -11.09 10.99
CA VAL A 42 -4.01 -11.18 9.95
C VAL A 42 -2.75 -11.88 10.48
N THR A 43 -2.27 -11.48 11.65
CA THR A 43 -1.03 -12.03 12.23
C THR A 43 -1.20 -13.48 12.69
N GLY A 44 -2.37 -13.83 13.22
CA GLY A 44 -2.68 -15.18 13.74
C GLY A 44 -3.01 -16.22 12.67
N SER A 45 -3.30 -15.80 11.42
CA SER A 45 -3.79 -16.70 10.36
C SER A 45 -2.70 -17.14 9.37
N GLY A 46 -1.42 -16.90 9.62
CA GLY A 46 -0.31 -17.30 8.76
C GLY A 46 -0.46 -16.83 7.30
N TYR A 47 -0.36 -17.74 6.33
CA TYR A 47 -0.48 -17.40 4.90
C TYR A 47 -1.86 -16.84 4.51
N ALA A 48 -2.94 -17.35 5.09
CA ALA A 48 -4.27 -16.80 4.87
C ALA A 48 -4.38 -15.37 5.40
N GLY A 49 -3.73 -15.06 6.51
CA GLY A 49 -3.65 -13.70 7.05
C GLY A 49 -2.93 -12.75 6.08
N THR A 50 -1.85 -13.19 5.46
CA THR A 50 -1.13 -12.40 4.44
C THR A 50 -2.00 -12.16 3.19
N LEU A 51 -2.78 -13.14 2.76
CA LEU A 51 -3.78 -12.97 1.69
C LEU A 51 -4.80 -11.89 2.09
N ILE A 52 -5.41 -12.02 3.28
CA ILE A 52 -6.41 -11.08 3.79
C ILE A 52 -5.82 -9.66 3.88
N PHE A 53 -4.59 -9.53 4.38
CA PHE A 53 -3.88 -8.25 4.42
C PHE A 53 -3.79 -7.60 3.04
N GLY A 54 -3.32 -8.35 2.04
CA GLY A 54 -3.18 -7.86 0.67
C GLY A 54 -4.52 -7.48 0.03
N LEU A 55 -5.57 -8.29 0.24
CA LEU A 55 -6.93 -8.00 -0.22
C LEU A 55 -7.46 -6.68 0.36
N ILE A 56 -7.37 -6.51 1.69
CA ILE A 56 -7.87 -5.31 2.38
C ILE A 56 -7.07 -4.08 1.95
N LYS A 57 -5.73 -4.18 1.95
CA LYS A 57 -4.86 -3.07 1.54
C LYS A 57 -5.21 -2.58 0.15
N ARG A 58 -5.41 -3.47 -0.81
CA ARG A 58 -5.77 -3.09 -2.19
C ARG A 58 -7.21 -2.60 -2.34
N ALA A 59 -8.16 -3.22 -1.65
CA ALA A 59 -9.56 -2.76 -1.66
C ALA A 59 -9.74 -1.36 -1.08
N LEU A 60 -8.83 -0.89 -0.23
CA LEU A 60 -8.86 0.43 0.39
C LEU A 60 -8.27 1.55 -0.49
N ILE A 61 -7.62 1.22 -1.61
CA ILE A 61 -7.01 2.23 -2.51
C ILE A 61 -8.00 3.28 -3.02
N PRO A 62 -9.21 2.91 -3.49
CA PRO A 62 -10.19 3.91 -3.97
C PRO A 62 -10.58 4.96 -2.95
N PHE A 63 -10.46 4.62 -1.67
CA PHE A 63 -10.79 5.49 -0.53
C PHE A 63 -9.57 6.26 0.00
N GLY A 64 -8.36 5.97 -0.48
CA GLY A 64 -7.10 6.51 0.05
C GLY A 64 -6.73 6.00 1.45
N LEU A 65 -7.48 5.02 1.99
CA LEU A 65 -7.32 4.52 3.36
C LEU A 65 -6.27 3.42 3.51
N HIS A 66 -5.71 2.94 2.40
CA HIS A 66 -4.70 1.88 2.42
C HIS A 66 -3.44 2.28 3.23
N HIS A 67 -3.02 3.55 3.17
CA HIS A 67 -1.91 4.05 3.99
C HIS A 67 -2.19 3.93 5.49
N VAL A 68 -3.39 4.30 5.91
CA VAL A 68 -3.82 4.20 7.31
C VAL A 68 -3.83 2.74 7.78
N PHE A 69 -4.25 1.83 6.89
CA PHE A 69 -4.35 0.41 7.19
C PHE A 69 -2.98 -0.27 7.33
N TYR A 70 -2.03 -0.06 6.40
CA TYR A 70 -0.77 -0.81 6.43
C TYR A 70 0.29 -0.22 7.39
N THR A 71 0.23 1.08 7.70
CA THR A 71 1.22 1.77 8.54
C THR A 71 1.46 1.09 9.90
N PRO A 72 0.45 0.63 10.65
CA PRO A 72 0.67 -0.11 11.89
C PRO A 72 1.47 -1.41 11.71
N PHE A 73 1.26 -2.14 10.62
CA PHE A 73 2.01 -3.37 10.32
C PHE A 73 3.47 -3.07 9.95
N TRP A 74 3.74 -1.93 9.36
CA TRP A 74 5.09 -1.55 8.96
C TRP A 74 5.93 -1.03 10.13
N HIS A 75 5.31 -0.32 11.09
CA HIS A 75 6.04 0.48 12.06
C HIS A 75 5.74 0.16 13.53
N THR A 76 4.82 -0.75 13.83
CA THR A 76 4.49 -1.10 15.22
C THR A 76 4.59 -2.61 15.45
N ALA A 77 4.51 -3.03 16.73
CA ALA A 77 4.51 -4.44 17.13
C ALA A 77 3.45 -5.30 16.42
N LEU A 78 2.42 -4.69 15.81
CA LEU A 78 1.43 -5.40 15.00
C LEU A 78 2.05 -6.11 13.79
N GLY A 79 3.12 -5.55 13.22
CA GLY A 79 3.87 -6.14 12.11
C GLY A 79 4.94 -7.15 12.53
N GLY A 80 5.06 -7.41 13.82
CA GLY A 80 6.04 -8.30 14.42
C GLY A 80 7.08 -7.57 15.24
N THR A 81 7.81 -8.36 16.04
CA THR A 81 8.93 -7.91 16.86
C THR A 81 10.08 -8.89 16.64
N ALA A 82 11.27 -8.39 16.38
CA ALA A 82 12.47 -9.20 16.21
C ALA A 82 13.66 -8.58 16.94
N GLU A 83 14.60 -9.42 17.35
CA GLU A 83 15.89 -8.97 17.86
C GLU A 83 16.89 -8.91 16.68
N VAL A 84 17.42 -7.73 16.39
CA VAL A 84 18.41 -7.51 15.33
C VAL A 84 19.61 -6.80 15.94
N ALA A 85 20.78 -7.40 15.83
CA ALA A 85 22.04 -6.88 16.38
C ALA A 85 21.96 -6.50 17.89
N GLY A 86 21.21 -7.28 18.69
CA GLY A 86 21.05 -7.06 20.14
C GLY A 86 20.02 -5.97 20.49
N GLN A 87 19.24 -5.47 19.53
CA GLN A 87 18.18 -4.50 19.74
C GLN A 87 16.82 -5.09 19.37
N ILE A 88 15.81 -4.82 20.19
CA ILE A 88 14.42 -5.18 19.89
C ILE A 88 13.86 -4.15 18.91
N VAL A 89 13.44 -4.61 17.75
CA VAL A 89 12.88 -3.80 16.67
C VAL A 89 11.45 -4.26 16.39
N GLU A 90 10.53 -3.29 16.30
CA GLU A 90 9.11 -3.53 16.06
C GLU A 90 8.69 -3.02 14.68
N GLY A 91 7.80 -3.77 14.02
CA GLY A 91 7.23 -3.44 12.72
C GLY A 91 7.99 -4.04 11.55
N GLY A 92 7.24 -4.60 10.60
CA GLY A 92 7.81 -5.38 9.50
C GLY A 92 8.85 -4.61 8.69
N GLN A 93 8.59 -3.36 8.36
CA GLN A 93 9.52 -2.54 7.59
C GLN A 93 10.74 -2.11 8.42
N ASN A 94 10.55 -1.77 9.68
CA ASN A 94 11.64 -1.41 10.58
C ASN A 94 12.59 -2.59 10.80
N ILE A 95 12.04 -3.81 10.97
CA ILE A 95 12.82 -5.04 11.08
C ILE A 95 13.64 -5.25 9.80
N PHE A 96 13.01 -5.15 8.64
CA PHE A 96 13.71 -5.31 7.35
C PHE A 96 14.86 -4.32 7.18
N PHE A 97 14.68 -3.05 7.52
CA PHE A 97 15.76 -2.05 7.45
C PHE A 97 16.86 -2.27 8.49
N ALA A 98 16.51 -2.73 9.69
CA ALA A 98 17.51 -3.10 10.68
C ALA A 98 18.34 -4.30 10.21
N GLU A 99 17.70 -5.31 9.63
CA GLU A 99 18.36 -6.45 9.00
C GLU A 99 19.25 -6.00 7.83
N LEU A 100 18.77 -5.10 6.97
CA LEU A 100 19.54 -4.57 5.84
C LEU A 100 20.79 -3.82 6.31
N ALA A 101 20.68 -3.00 7.36
CA ALA A 101 21.81 -2.28 7.95
C ALA A 101 22.87 -3.23 8.54
N ASN A 102 22.45 -4.43 8.96
CA ASN A 102 23.30 -5.46 9.55
C ASN A 102 23.50 -6.67 8.61
N SER A 103 23.34 -6.49 7.31
CA SER A 103 23.36 -7.57 6.30
C SER A 103 24.65 -8.41 6.29
N GLY A 104 25.76 -7.85 6.74
CA GLY A 104 27.03 -8.59 6.88
C GLY A 104 27.02 -9.68 7.96
N SER A 105 26.10 -9.63 8.92
CA SER A 105 25.96 -10.58 10.03
C SER A 105 24.70 -11.45 9.94
N ILE A 106 23.82 -11.19 8.99
CA ILE A 106 22.53 -11.85 8.83
C ILE A 106 22.56 -12.79 7.62
N ALA A 107 22.30 -14.08 7.85
CA ALA A 107 22.31 -15.08 6.79
C ALA A 107 21.08 -14.99 5.86
N LYS A 108 19.94 -14.51 6.37
CA LYS A 108 18.68 -14.41 5.63
C LYS A 108 17.77 -13.35 6.26
N PHE A 109 17.11 -12.58 5.41
CA PHE A 109 16.08 -11.62 5.83
C PHE A 109 14.80 -12.34 6.25
N SER A 110 14.10 -11.77 7.24
CA SER A 110 12.85 -12.32 7.75
C SER A 110 11.72 -12.14 6.74
N SER A 111 11.23 -13.24 6.17
CA SER A 111 10.03 -13.22 5.33
C SER A 111 8.75 -12.93 6.12
N ASP A 112 8.72 -13.31 7.41
CA ASP A 112 7.61 -12.99 8.31
C ASP A 112 7.48 -11.48 8.54
N ALA A 113 8.58 -10.76 8.66
CA ALA A 113 8.57 -9.30 8.72
C ALA A 113 8.22 -8.69 7.36
N ALA A 114 8.77 -9.24 6.28
CA ALA A 114 8.62 -8.75 4.92
C ALA A 114 7.26 -9.08 4.27
N ARG A 115 6.45 -9.99 4.83
CA ARG A 115 5.17 -10.45 4.26
C ARG A 115 4.15 -9.33 4.02
N TYR A 116 4.30 -8.19 4.70
CA TYR A 116 3.39 -7.05 4.56
C TYR A 116 3.75 -6.09 3.42
N PHE A 117 4.85 -6.33 2.71
CA PHE A 117 5.27 -5.51 1.56
C PHE A 117 5.91 -6.30 0.40
N SER A 118 6.58 -7.44 0.63
CA SER A 118 7.28 -8.18 -0.44
C SER A 118 6.39 -8.55 -1.61
N GLY A 119 5.12 -8.90 -1.38
CA GLY A 119 4.17 -9.23 -2.44
C GLY A 119 3.86 -8.09 -3.39
N GLU A 120 4.10 -6.84 -2.98
CA GLU A 120 3.86 -5.66 -3.83
C GLU A 120 4.75 -5.69 -5.07
N PHE A 121 5.99 -6.13 -4.93
CA PHE A 121 6.96 -6.14 -6.04
C PHE A 121 6.51 -7.01 -7.21
N ILE A 122 5.75 -8.09 -6.95
CA ILE A 122 5.23 -8.96 -8.01
C ILE A 122 4.30 -8.18 -8.95
N PHE A 123 3.34 -7.46 -8.40
CA PHE A 123 2.39 -6.74 -9.26
C PHE A 123 2.84 -5.32 -9.64
N MET A 124 3.70 -4.67 -8.84
CA MET A 124 4.30 -3.38 -9.22
C MET A 124 5.21 -3.49 -10.43
N ILE A 125 6.05 -4.52 -10.47
CA ILE A 125 7.06 -4.68 -11.53
C ILE A 125 6.49 -5.43 -12.74
N PHE A 126 5.58 -6.40 -12.52
CA PHE A 126 5.11 -7.27 -13.59
C PHE A 126 3.61 -7.12 -13.87
N GLY A 127 2.77 -7.19 -12.84
CA GLY A 127 1.32 -7.25 -13.01
C GLY A 127 0.72 -5.97 -13.60
N LEU A 128 0.99 -4.82 -13.00
CA LEU A 128 0.45 -3.53 -13.45
C LEU A 128 1.07 -3.04 -14.75
N PRO A 129 2.38 -3.14 -15.00
CA PRO A 129 2.93 -2.90 -16.33
C PRO A 129 2.35 -3.83 -17.40
N GLY A 130 2.08 -5.11 -17.06
CA GLY A 130 1.35 -6.03 -17.95
C GLY A 130 -0.07 -5.56 -18.24
N ALA A 131 -0.79 -5.05 -17.23
CA ALA A 131 -2.11 -4.46 -17.41
C ALA A 131 -2.05 -3.19 -18.30
N ALA A 132 -1.05 -2.33 -18.09
CA ALA A 132 -0.82 -1.16 -18.94
C ALA A 132 -0.57 -1.56 -20.41
N LEU A 133 0.22 -2.61 -20.65
CA LEU A 133 0.44 -3.16 -21.98
C LEU A 133 -0.84 -3.71 -22.61
N ALA A 134 -1.68 -4.39 -21.85
CA ALA A 134 -2.96 -4.89 -22.32
C ALA A 134 -3.90 -3.74 -22.71
N MET A 135 -4.01 -2.71 -21.85
CA MET A 135 -4.79 -1.50 -22.16
C MET A 135 -4.29 -0.80 -23.43
N TYR A 136 -2.97 -0.69 -23.60
CA TYR A 136 -2.39 -0.14 -24.82
C TYR A 136 -2.76 -0.95 -26.07
N ARG A 137 -2.74 -2.28 -25.98
CA ARG A 137 -3.11 -3.14 -27.13
C ARG A 137 -4.59 -3.03 -27.50
N CYS A 138 -5.46 -2.82 -26.53
CA CYS A 138 -6.90 -2.62 -26.71
C CYS A 138 -7.28 -1.18 -27.09
N ALA A 139 -6.35 -0.23 -27.08
CA ALA A 139 -6.63 1.16 -27.40
C ALA A 139 -7.00 1.33 -28.88
N LYS A 140 -8.00 2.20 -29.16
CA LYS A 140 -8.41 2.57 -30.52
C LYS A 140 -7.23 3.16 -31.30
N PRO A 141 -7.09 2.87 -32.61
CA PRO A 141 -5.96 3.33 -33.42
C PRO A 141 -5.69 4.84 -33.30
N GLU A 142 -6.74 5.66 -33.32
CA GLU A 142 -6.66 7.14 -33.27
C GLU A 142 -6.09 7.64 -31.91
N LYS A 143 -6.30 6.91 -30.84
CA LYS A 143 -5.87 7.27 -29.48
C LYS A 143 -4.65 6.50 -29.01
N LYS A 144 -4.19 5.53 -29.77
CA LYS A 144 -3.14 4.57 -29.38
C LYS A 144 -1.83 5.26 -29.01
N LYS A 145 -1.43 6.28 -29.77
CA LYS A 145 -0.19 7.03 -29.50
C LYS A 145 -0.26 7.79 -28.15
N ALA A 146 -1.37 8.49 -27.91
CA ALA A 146 -1.57 9.22 -26.66
C ALA A 146 -1.69 8.27 -25.44
N ALA A 147 -2.48 7.20 -25.58
CA ALA A 147 -2.62 6.17 -24.55
C ALA A 147 -1.27 5.49 -24.24
N GLY A 148 -0.48 5.22 -25.28
CA GLY A 148 0.85 4.60 -25.12
C GLY A 148 1.81 5.44 -24.30
N GLY A 149 1.88 6.74 -24.56
CA GLY A 149 2.72 7.66 -23.77
C GLY A 149 2.30 7.72 -22.30
N LEU A 150 0.99 7.85 -22.05
CA LEU A 150 0.44 7.90 -20.69
C LEU A 150 0.69 6.59 -19.92
N LEU A 151 0.36 5.46 -20.53
CA LEU A 151 0.49 4.15 -19.92
C LEU A 151 1.95 3.75 -19.68
N LEU A 152 2.86 4.11 -20.60
CA LEU A 152 4.29 3.89 -20.43
C LEU A 152 4.83 4.70 -19.24
N SER A 153 4.48 5.99 -19.16
CA SER A 153 4.88 6.85 -18.04
C SER A 153 4.37 6.29 -16.72
N ALA A 154 3.09 5.88 -16.64
CA ALA A 154 2.51 5.28 -15.45
C ALA A 154 3.18 3.95 -15.08
N ALA A 155 3.52 3.10 -16.08
CA ALA A 155 4.22 1.84 -15.84
C ALA A 155 5.64 2.06 -15.32
N LEU A 156 6.38 3.04 -15.88
CA LEU A 156 7.71 3.40 -15.37
C LEU A 156 7.63 3.96 -13.96
N THR A 157 6.66 4.81 -13.65
CA THR A 157 6.42 5.30 -12.28
C THR A 157 6.16 4.14 -11.32
N CYS A 158 5.31 3.19 -11.72
CA CYS A 158 5.00 2.01 -10.92
C CYS A 158 6.25 1.17 -10.62
N ILE A 159 7.10 0.92 -11.63
CA ILE A 159 8.32 0.10 -11.48
C ILE A 159 9.38 0.83 -10.65
N LEU A 160 9.60 2.12 -10.89
CA LEU A 160 10.73 2.85 -10.30
C LEU A 160 10.44 3.44 -8.92
N THR A 161 9.20 3.83 -8.65
CA THR A 161 8.83 4.52 -7.41
C THR A 161 7.81 3.76 -6.56
N GLY A 162 7.26 2.66 -7.07
CA GLY A 162 6.21 1.90 -6.37
C GLY A 162 4.82 2.56 -6.37
N ILE A 163 4.64 3.70 -7.02
CA ILE A 163 3.35 4.40 -7.10
C ILE A 163 2.46 3.71 -8.13
N THR A 164 1.45 2.98 -7.66
CA THR A 164 0.59 2.12 -8.49
C THR A 164 -0.70 2.82 -8.96
N GLU A 165 -1.12 3.86 -8.28
CA GLU A 165 -2.38 4.56 -8.44
C GLU A 165 -2.63 5.07 -9.86
N PRO A 166 -1.65 5.61 -10.62
CA PRO A 166 -1.92 6.08 -11.99
C PRO A 166 -2.44 4.99 -12.92
N ILE A 167 -1.96 3.74 -12.75
CA ILE A 167 -2.46 2.61 -13.54
C ILE A 167 -3.80 2.13 -12.95
N GLU A 168 -3.90 1.94 -11.64
CA GLU A 168 -5.08 1.41 -10.98
C GLU A 168 -6.30 2.32 -11.20
N PHE A 169 -6.16 3.63 -11.05
CA PHE A 169 -7.25 4.57 -11.31
C PHE A 169 -7.65 4.66 -12.78
N SER A 170 -6.75 4.34 -13.72
CA SER A 170 -7.08 4.33 -15.14
C SER A 170 -8.16 3.29 -15.49
N PHE A 171 -8.24 2.18 -14.75
CA PHE A 171 -9.26 1.15 -14.98
C PHE A 171 -10.29 1.03 -13.86
N LEU A 172 -10.01 1.50 -12.64
CA LEU A 172 -10.93 1.46 -11.52
C LEU A 172 -12.32 2.06 -11.86
N PHE A 173 -12.32 3.26 -12.44
CA PHE A 173 -13.56 3.96 -12.79
C PHE A 173 -14.21 3.49 -14.09
N VAL A 174 -13.41 2.99 -15.02
CA VAL A 174 -13.89 2.55 -16.35
C VAL A 174 -14.38 1.10 -16.32
N ALA A 175 -13.72 0.25 -15.55
CA ALA A 175 -14.00 -1.17 -15.47
C ALA A 175 -13.82 -1.71 -14.03
N PRO A 176 -14.76 -1.40 -13.11
CA PRO A 176 -14.64 -1.79 -11.69
C PRO A 176 -14.43 -3.30 -11.47
N ALA A 177 -14.95 -4.14 -12.35
CA ALA A 177 -14.75 -5.59 -12.30
C ALA A 177 -13.24 -5.96 -12.45
N LEU A 178 -12.49 -5.24 -13.26
CA LEU A 178 -11.04 -5.45 -13.39
C LEU A 178 -10.31 -5.04 -12.12
N PHE A 179 -10.81 -4.03 -11.41
CA PHE A 179 -10.25 -3.67 -10.12
C PHE A 179 -10.45 -4.78 -9.07
N VAL A 180 -11.61 -5.43 -9.04
CA VAL A 180 -11.84 -6.60 -8.17
C VAL A 180 -10.85 -7.73 -8.49
N VAL A 181 -10.65 -8.01 -9.78
CA VAL A 181 -9.62 -8.99 -10.21
C VAL A 181 -8.22 -8.57 -9.74
N GLN A 182 -7.87 -7.29 -9.90
CA GLN A 182 -6.60 -6.74 -9.40
C GLN A 182 -6.44 -6.93 -7.89
N VAL A 183 -7.47 -6.67 -7.09
CA VAL A 183 -7.45 -6.88 -5.62
C VAL A 183 -7.16 -8.34 -5.28
N ILE A 184 -7.82 -9.28 -5.97
CA ILE A 184 -7.62 -10.73 -5.74
C ILE A 184 -6.21 -11.15 -6.12
N LEU A 185 -5.74 -10.75 -7.29
CA LEU A 185 -4.38 -11.09 -7.77
C LEU A 185 -3.30 -10.48 -6.87
N ALA A 186 -3.47 -9.23 -6.42
CA ALA A 186 -2.54 -8.59 -5.51
C ALA A 186 -2.51 -9.28 -4.15
N GLY A 187 -3.67 -9.60 -3.56
CA GLY A 187 -3.73 -10.38 -2.32
C GLY A 187 -3.02 -11.73 -2.45
N SER A 188 -3.24 -12.42 -3.58
CA SER A 188 -2.56 -13.70 -3.89
C SER A 188 -1.05 -13.52 -4.02
N ALA A 189 -0.57 -12.40 -4.58
CA ALA A 189 0.85 -12.11 -4.69
C ALA A 189 1.53 -11.98 -3.32
N TYR A 190 0.89 -11.33 -2.35
CA TYR A 190 1.38 -11.26 -0.97
C TYR A 190 1.49 -12.66 -0.34
N MET A 191 0.44 -13.48 -0.48
CA MET A 191 0.44 -14.83 0.05
C MET A 191 1.52 -15.69 -0.61
N ILE A 192 1.67 -15.64 -1.94
CA ILE A 192 2.67 -16.41 -2.69
C ILE A 192 4.09 -16.00 -2.28
N ALA A 193 4.38 -14.70 -2.19
CA ALA A 193 5.68 -14.21 -1.74
C ALA A 193 6.03 -14.74 -0.34
N HIS A 194 5.06 -14.74 0.58
CA HIS A 194 5.24 -15.28 1.92
C HIS A 194 5.43 -16.79 1.92
N MET A 195 4.65 -17.55 1.12
CA MET A 195 4.78 -19.02 0.99
C MET A 195 6.13 -19.44 0.38
N LEU A 196 6.68 -18.63 -0.53
CA LEU A 196 7.99 -18.87 -1.14
C LEU A 196 9.14 -18.31 -0.30
N ASP A 197 8.84 -17.80 0.89
CA ASP A 197 9.83 -17.28 1.84
C ASP A 197 10.70 -16.16 1.25
N ILE A 198 10.03 -15.26 0.47
CA ILE A 198 10.66 -14.15 -0.22
C ILE A 198 10.62 -12.90 0.66
N ALA A 199 11.79 -12.30 0.90
CA ALA A 199 11.93 -11.00 1.54
C ALA A 199 12.53 -10.00 0.55
N VAL A 200 11.72 -9.06 0.09
CA VAL A 200 12.11 -7.96 -0.81
C VAL A 200 11.56 -6.67 -0.22
N GLY A 201 12.37 -5.63 -0.21
CA GLY A 201 12.00 -4.29 0.26
C GLY A 201 12.71 -3.21 -0.55
N LEU A 202 12.23 -1.96 -0.43
CA LEU A 202 12.83 -0.75 -1.01
C LEU A 202 13.61 0.01 0.05
#